data_b4075a4809ad16178d856ed1385dfd28
#
_entry.id   b4075a4809ad16178d856ed1385dfd28
#
_cell.length_a   1.000
_cell.length_b   1.000
_cell.length_c   1.000
_cell.angle_alpha   90.00
_cell.angle_beta   90.00
_cell.angle_gamma   90.00
#
_symmetry.space_group_name_H-M   'P 1'
#
loop_
_entity.id
_entity.type
_entity.pdbx_description
1 polymer ?
#
loop_
_entity_poly.entity_id
_entity_poly.type
_entity_poly.pdbx_seq_one_letter_code
_entity_poly.pdbx_strand_id
1 'polypeptide(L)'
;MTPTPTAPPETLERLERALVSLLGWLNDRETLGDLAQRSGHDLAPASWSLLEYLDARGSMRVSDIAACHGVHTSSITPRLQRLEQAGLIERTTDPADARVSIIAIAPAGVGALQSIHAARQEALAAALTGCASGELDRAAEILSGLAEGLRLR
;
A
#
# COMPACT_ATOMS: atom_id res chain seq x y z
N MET A 1 -21.73 22.55 -4.42
CA MET A 1 -22.65 21.58 -5.03
C MET A 1 -21.96 20.23 -5.04
N THR A 2 -22.42 19.31 -4.23
CA THR A 2 -21.94 17.92 -4.27
C THR A 2 -22.50 17.29 -5.54
N PRO A 3 -21.69 16.72 -6.45
CA PRO A 3 -22.24 16.05 -7.63
C PRO A 3 -23.10 14.88 -7.15
N THR A 4 -24.35 14.87 -7.58
CA THR A 4 -25.26 13.74 -7.32
C THR A 4 -24.69 12.52 -8.03
N PRO A 5 -24.51 11.37 -7.36
CA PRO A 5 -24.00 10.18 -8.01
C PRO A 5 -24.95 9.77 -9.14
N THR A 6 -24.40 9.56 -10.33
CA THR A 6 -25.15 9.16 -11.51
C THR A 6 -25.56 7.68 -11.47
N ALA A 7 -25.04 6.92 -10.50
CA ALA A 7 -25.30 5.49 -10.34
C ALA A 7 -26.53 5.25 -9.45
N PRO A 8 -27.38 4.24 -9.78
CA PRO A 8 -28.48 3.81 -8.92
C PRO A 8 -28.00 3.38 -7.53
N PRO A 9 -28.78 3.61 -6.46
CA PRO A 9 -28.40 3.24 -5.09
C PRO A 9 -27.99 1.76 -4.95
N GLU A 10 -28.72 0.85 -5.58
CA GLU A 10 -28.43 -0.59 -5.56
C GLU A 10 -27.04 -0.92 -6.16
N THR A 11 -26.60 -0.17 -7.16
CA THR A 11 -25.29 -0.34 -7.77
C THR A 11 -24.19 0.12 -6.83
N LEU A 12 -24.40 1.23 -6.12
CA LEU A 12 -23.47 1.74 -5.11
C LEU A 12 -23.34 0.78 -3.93
N GLU A 13 -24.44 0.20 -3.44
CA GLU A 13 -24.43 -0.81 -2.38
C GLU A 13 -23.68 -2.08 -2.78
N ARG A 14 -23.85 -2.53 -4.03
CA ARG A 14 -23.11 -3.69 -4.57
C ARG A 14 -21.62 -3.40 -4.64
N LEU A 15 -21.25 -2.20 -5.10
CA LEU A 15 -19.85 -1.77 -5.19
C LEU A 15 -19.23 -1.66 -3.80
N GLU A 16 -19.92 -1.06 -2.83
CA GLU A 16 -19.48 -0.96 -1.44
C GLU A 16 -19.20 -2.35 -0.85
N ARG A 17 -20.14 -3.28 -0.98
CA ARG A 17 -19.97 -4.66 -0.48
C ARG A 17 -18.78 -5.37 -1.13
N ALA A 18 -18.57 -5.18 -2.44
CA ALA A 18 -17.42 -5.75 -3.14
C ALA A 18 -16.10 -5.18 -2.64
N LEU A 19 -16.03 -3.86 -2.43
CA LEU A 19 -14.85 -3.20 -1.87
C LEU A 19 -14.55 -3.64 -0.44
N VAL A 20 -15.57 -3.75 0.42
CA VAL A 20 -15.41 -4.27 1.79
C VAL A 20 -14.90 -5.70 1.78
N SER A 21 -15.42 -6.56 0.91
CA SER A 21 -14.97 -7.93 0.77
C SER A 21 -13.51 -8.01 0.29
N LEU A 22 -13.12 -7.19 -0.69
CA LEU A 22 -11.73 -7.10 -1.15
C LEU A 22 -10.78 -6.63 -0.05
N LEU A 23 -11.15 -5.60 0.71
CA LEU A 23 -10.37 -5.12 1.85
C LEU A 23 -10.24 -6.20 2.93
N GLY A 24 -11.31 -6.95 3.19
CA GLY A 24 -11.30 -8.09 4.10
C GLY A 24 -10.30 -9.15 3.64
N TRP A 25 -10.32 -9.53 2.38
CA TRP A 25 -9.40 -10.49 1.78
C TRP A 25 -7.93 -10.02 1.86
N LEU A 26 -7.66 -8.75 1.56
CA LEU A 26 -6.31 -8.19 1.62
C LEU A 26 -5.73 -8.14 3.05
N ASN A 27 -6.57 -8.16 4.07
CA ASN A 27 -6.17 -8.17 5.48
C ASN A 27 -6.35 -9.53 6.17
N ASP A 28 -6.81 -10.53 5.43
CA ASP A 28 -6.99 -11.88 5.96
C ASP A 28 -5.66 -12.56 6.28
N ARG A 29 -5.62 -13.30 7.40
CA ARG A 29 -4.37 -13.93 7.89
C ARG A 29 -3.83 -14.99 6.94
N GLU A 30 -4.71 -15.77 6.33
CA GLU A 30 -4.33 -16.82 5.38
C GLU A 30 -3.75 -16.19 4.11
N THR A 31 -4.43 -15.18 3.57
CA THR A 31 -3.95 -14.39 2.41
C THR A 31 -2.60 -13.74 2.68
N LEU A 32 -2.42 -13.13 3.85
CA LEU A 32 -1.15 -12.51 4.22
C LEU A 32 -0.04 -13.55 4.40
N GLY A 33 -0.35 -14.72 4.95
CA GLY A 33 0.59 -15.82 5.07
C GLY A 33 1.04 -16.37 3.72
N ASP A 34 0.11 -16.54 2.77
CA ASP A 34 0.41 -16.97 1.41
C ASP A 34 1.29 -15.93 0.66
N LEU A 35 0.95 -14.66 0.78
CA LEU A 35 1.76 -13.57 0.19
C LEU A 35 3.16 -13.50 0.81
N ALA A 36 3.28 -13.69 2.14
CA ALA A 36 4.57 -13.73 2.82
C ALA A 36 5.42 -14.91 2.33
N GLN A 37 4.83 -16.08 2.17
CA GLN A 37 5.51 -17.27 1.68
C GLN A 37 5.99 -17.09 0.22
N ARG A 38 5.14 -16.55 -0.64
CA ARG A 38 5.46 -16.34 -2.07
C ARG A 38 6.49 -15.21 -2.27
N SER A 39 6.39 -14.13 -1.51
CA SER A 39 7.30 -13.01 -1.61
C SER A 39 8.63 -13.21 -0.86
N GLY A 40 8.69 -14.17 0.06
CA GLY A 40 9.81 -14.38 0.96
C GLY A 40 9.93 -13.35 2.09
N HIS A 41 8.88 -12.52 2.31
CA HIS A 41 8.88 -11.45 3.30
C HIS A 41 7.59 -11.46 4.14
N ASP A 42 7.74 -11.69 5.45
CA ASP A 42 6.63 -11.61 6.42
C ASP A 42 6.52 -10.19 6.98
N LEU A 43 5.82 -9.33 6.24
CA LEU A 43 5.58 -7.94 6.63
C LEU A 43 4.08 -7.65 6.70
N ALA A 44 3.68 -6.92 7.73
CA ALA A 44 2.31 -6.42 7.86
C ALA A 44 1.95 -5.46 6.70
N PRO A 45 0.67 -5.40 6.26
CA PRO A 45 0.22 -4.52 5.17
C PRO A 45 0.65 -3.06 5.32
N ALA A 46 0.60 -2.54 6.55
CA ALA A 46 1.04 -1.18 6.84
C ALA A 46 2.56 -0.95 6.68
N SER A 47 3.37 -2.01 6.71
CA SER A 47 4.80 -1.93 6.41
C SER A 47 5.05 -1.92 4.91
N TRP A 48 4.28 -2.69 4.14
CA TRP A 48 4.30 -2.63 2.68
C TRP A 48 3.90 -1.25 2.17
N SER A 49 2.80 -0.68 2.65
CA SER A 49 2.37 0.67 2.29
C SER A 49 3.43 1.74 2.58
N LEU A 50 4.18 1.57 3.66
CA LEU A 50 5.28 2.46 3.99
C LEU A 50 6.45 2.34 3.01
N LEU A 51 6.82 1.12 2.62
CA LEU A 51 7.85 0.91 1.60
C LEU A 51 7.40 1.45 0.23
N GLU A 52 6.17 1.19 -0.20
CA GLU A 52 5.57 1.75 -1.42
C GLU A 52 5.60 3.28 -1.42
N TYR A 53 5.34 3.88 -0.27
CA TYR A 53 5.36 5.32 -0.10
C TYR A 53 6.77 5.91 -0.22
N LEU A 54 7.77 5.26 0.39
CA LEU A 54 9.17 5.66 0.29
C LEU A 54 9.74 5.46 -1.13
N ASP A 55 9.34 4.40 -1.81
CA ASP A 55 9.73 4.15 -3.20
C ASP A 55 9.20 5.24 -4.14
N ALA A 56 7.95 5.64 -3.96
CA ALA A 56 7.29 6.66 -4.78
C ALA A 56 7.75 8.09 -4.50
N ARG A 57 8.14 8.41 -3.25
CA ARG A 57 8.45 9.77 -2.80
C ARG A 57 9.93 10.03 -2.58
N GLY A 58 10.75 8.98 -2.53
CA GLY A 58 12.16 9.07 -2.16
C GLY A 58 12.37 9.20 -0.64
N SER A 59 13.54 9.73 -0.26
CA SER A 59 13.88 9.88 1.15
C SER A 59 13.06 10.96 1.85
N MET A 60 12.63 10.68 3.10
CA MET A 60 11.72 11.55 3.86
C MET A 60 12.12 11.63 5.33
N ARG A 61 11.75 12.72 5.98
CA ARG A 61 11.86 12.84 7.44
C ARG A 61 10.83 11.97 8.14
N VAL A 62 11.18 11.44 9.30
CA VAL A 62 10.25 10.61 10.11
C VAL A 62 8.95 11.37 10.43
N SER A 63 9.03 12.67 10.69
CA SER A 63 7.86 13.53 10.92
C SER A 63 6.92 13.59 9.73
N ASP A 64 7.49 13.69 8.52
CA ASP A 64 6.71 13.82 7.29
C ASP A 64 6.03 12.49 6.95
N ILE A 65 6.73 11.37 7.16
CA ILE A 65 6.15 10.03 7.02
C ILE A 65 4.96 9.87 7.99
N ALA A 66 5.13 10.24 9.26
CA ALA A 66 4.06 10.16 10.26
C ALA A 66 2.85 11.02 9.87
N ALA A 67 3.09 12.26 9.43
CA ALA A 67 2.03 13.17 8.98
C ALA A 67 1.25 12.60 7.78
N CYS A 68 1.95 12.04 6.79
CA CYS A 68 1.31 11.44 5.60
C CYS A 68 0.46 10.21 5.94
N HIS A 69 0.83 9.45 6.97
CA HIS A 69 0.06 8.31 7.45
C HIS A 69 -1.00 8.68 8.50
N GLY A 70 -1.16 9.97 8.83
CA GLY A 70 -2.15 10.44 9.81
C GLY A 70 -1.90 9.90 11.22
N VAL A 71 -0.65 9.63 11.59
CA VAL A 71 -0.27 9.06 12.89
C VAL A 71 0.79 9.90 13.58
N HIS A 72 0.95 9.71 14.89
CA HIS A 72 2.06 10.32 15.63
C HIS A 72 3.39 9.63 15.32
N THR A 73 4.49 10.38 15.40
CA THR A 73 5.85 9.88 15.20
C THR A 73 6.17 8.66 16.10
N SER A 74 5.67 8.66 17.34
CA SER A 74 5.83 7.54 18.26
C SER A 74 5.18 6.24 17.78
N SER A 75 4.11 6.34 16.99
CA SER A 75 3.40 5.18 16.44
C SER A 75 4.10 4.57 15.23
N ILE A 76 4.81 5.37 14.44
CA ILE A 76 5.50 4.90 13.23
C ILE A 76 6.92 4.41 13.53
N THR A 77 7.57 4.94 14.57
CA THR A 77 8.95 4.63 14.93
C THR A 77 9.21 3.13 15.11
N PRO A 78 8.39 2.35 15.83
CA PRO A 78 8.62 0.91 15.97
C PRO A 78 8.55 0.15 14.64
N ARG A 79 7.73 0.61 13.70
CA ARG A 79 7.62 0.04 12.35
C ARG A 79 8.87 0.34 11.53
N LEU A 80 9.35 1.58 11.56
CA LEU A 80 10.59 1.97 10.91
C LEU A 80 11.78 1.17 11.46
N GLN A 81 11.86 0.98 12.79
CA GLN A 81 12.92 0.17 13.40
C GLN A 81 12.90 -1.28 12.90
N ARG A 82 11.74 -1.91 12.76
CA ARG A 82 11.64 -3.28 12.23
C ARG A 82 12.08 -3.36 10.76
N LEU A 83 11.70 -2.39 9.93
CA LEU A 83 12.11 -2.33 8.53
C LEU A 83 13.62 -2.08 8.39
N GLU A 84 14.19 -1.24 9.24
CA GLU A 84 15.62 -0.96 9.32
C GLU A 84 16.42 -2.21 9.75
N GLN A 85 15.94 -2.92 10.80
CA GLN A 85 16.53 -4.19 11.24
C GLN A 85 16.46 -5.29 10.17
N ALA A 86 15.41 -5.27 9.35
CA ALA A 86 15.27 -6.17 8.21
C ALA A 86 16.10 -5.72 6.98
N GLY A 87 16.81 -4.60 7.05
CA GLY A 87 17.62 -4.05 5.95
C GLY A 87 16.80 -3.51 4.77
N LEU A 88 15.51 -3.27 4.96
CA LEU A 88 14.60 -2.82 3.90
C LEU A 88 14.55 -1.30 3.75
N ILE A 89 14.97 -0.56 4.76
CA ILE A 89 15.15 0.88 4.76
C ILE A 89 16.49 1.26 5.36
N GLU A 90 16.96 2.44 5.03
CA GLU A 90 18.14 3.06 5.60
C GLU A 90 17.76 4.33 6.35
N ARG A 91 18.43 4.56 7.48
CA ARG A 91 18.29 5.76 8.28
C ARG A 91 19.56 6.57 8.20
N THR A 92 19.43 7.84 7.85
CA THR A 92 20.53 8.81 7.86
C THR A 92 20.14 10.04 8.68
N THR A 93 21.12 10.85 9.01
CA THR A 93 20.90 12.14 9.69
C THR A 93 20.79 13.25 8.65
N ASP A 94 19.86 14.19 8.85
CA ASP A 94 19.74 15.36 7.98
C ASP A 94 21.04 16.19 8.09
N PRO A 95 21.71 16.51 6.96
CA PRO A 95 22.94 17.30 6.96
C PRO A 95 22.78 18.71 7.58
N ALA A 96 21.55 19.25 7.55
CA ALA A 96 21.24 20.56 8.06
C ALA A 96 20.86 20.57 9.56
N ASP A 97 20.34 19.44 10.08
CA ASP A 97 19.95 19.30 11.49
C ASP A 97 20.19 17.84 11.99
N ALA A 98 21.23 17.67 12.78
CA ALA A 98 21.60 16.38 13.35
C ALA A 98 20.52 15.71 14.24
N ARG A 99 19.48 16.43 14.60
CA ARG A 99 18.33 15.91 15.38
C ARG A 99 17.27 15.25 14.48
N VAL A 100 17.36 15.46 13.18
CA VAL A 100 16.37 14.99 12.21
C VAL A 100 16.88 13.72 11.53
N SER A 101 16.07 12.66 11.59
CA SER A 101 16.33 11.41 10.87
C SER A 101 15.60 11.42 9.52
N ILE A 102 16.33 11.06 8.48
CA ILE A 102 15.83 10.83 7.13
C ILE A 102 15.80 9.34 6.87
N ILE A 103 14.70 8.86 6.33
CA ILE A 103 14.46 7.47 5.96
C ILE A 103 14.43 7.35 4.44
N ALA A 104 15.15 6.39 3.91
CA ALA A 104 15.12 6.01 2.50
C ALA A 104 14.85 4.51 2.36
N ILE A 105 14.25 4.10 1.23
CA ILE A 105 14.15 2.68 0.92
C ILE A 105 15.53 2.15 0.54
N ALA A 106 15.91 0.99 1.08
CA ALA A 106 17.15 0.31 0.73
C ALA A 106 16.97 -0.52 -0.56
N PRO A 107 18.05 -0.89 -1.27
CA PRO A 107 17.95 -1.78 -2.43
C PRO A 107 17.22 -3.11 -2.14
N ALA A 108 17.41 -3.68 -0.95
CA ALA A 108 16.67 -4.86 -0.50
C ALA A 108 15.17 -4.57 -0.32
N GLY A 109 14.79 -3.35 0.10
CA GLY A 109 13.40 -2.92 0.21
C GLY A 109 12.72 -2.82 -1.16
N VAL A 110 13.41 -2.31 -2.16
CA VAL A 110 12.93 -2.30 -3.56
C VAL A 110 12.70 -3.73 -4.05
N GLY A 111 13.64 -4.63 -3.82
CA GLY A 111 13.49 -6.06 -4.16
C GLY A 111 12.32 -6.72 -3.46
N ALA A 112 12.09 -6.39 -2.18
CA ALA A 112 10.94 -6.88 -1.43
C ALA A 112 9.60 -6.38 -2.01
N LEU A 113 9.52 -5.10 -2.42
CA LEU A 113 8.35 -4.58 -3.12
C LEU A 113 8.08 -5.30 -4.44
N GLN A 114 9.10 -5.54 -5.24
CA GLN A 114 8.96 -6.28 -6.49
C GLN A 114 8.40 -7.69 -6.24
N SER A 115 8.90 -8.38 -5.21
CA SER A 115 8.45 -9.73 -4.85
C SER A 115 6.99 -9.74 -4.40
N ILE A 116 6.56 -8.79 -3.56
CA ILE A 116 5.16 -8.73 -3.11
C ILE A 116 4.22 -8.31 -4.26
N HIS A 117 4.64 -7.41 -5.14
CA HIS A 117 3.86 -7.04 -6.31
C HIS A 117 3.66 -8.24 -7.25
N ALA A 118 4.71 -9.03 -7.51
CA ALA A 118 4.62 -10.24 -8.30
C ALA A 118 3.64 -11.26 -7.68
N ALA A 119 3.74 -11.51 -6.37
CA ALA A 119 2.84 -12.43 -5.66
C ALA A 119 1.37 -11.95 -5.71
N ARG A 120 1.12 -10.64 -5.55
CA ARG A 120 -0.22 -10.06 -5.69
C ARG A 120 -0.76 -10.18 -7.12
N GLN A 121 0.07 -9.95 -8.12
CA GLN A 121 -0.30 -10.09 -9.54
C GLN A 121 -0.66 -11.53 -9.88
N GLU A 122 0.08 -12.52 -9.38
CA GLU A 122 -0.24 -13.94 -9.55
C GLU A 122 -1.59 -14.29 -8.90
N ALA A 123 -1.84 -13.83 -7.68
CA ALA A 123 -3.10 -14.06 -6.99
C ALA A 123 -4.29 -13.43 -7.75
N LEU A 124 -4.12 -12.21 -8.25
CA LEU A 124 -5.13 -11.54 -9.07
C LEU A 124 -5.36 -12.28 -10.39
N ALA A 125 -4.30 -12.70 -11.09
CA ALA A 125 -4.42 -13.44 -12.34
C ALA A 125 -5.20 -14.76 -12.16
N ALA A 126 -4.94 -15.47 -11.06
CA ALA A 126 -5.66 -16.69 -10.74
C ALA A 126 -7.15 -16.42 -10.46
N ALA A 127 -7.47 -15.37 -9.71
CA ALA A 127 -8.85 -15.01 -9.34
C ALA A 127 -9.66 -14.47 -10.53
N LEU A 128 -8.99 -13.83 -11.50
CA LEU A 128 -9.62 -13.18 -12.66
C LEU A 128 -9.58 -14.03 -13.93
N THR A 129 -9.30 -15.34 -13.79
CA THR A 129 -9.32 -16.28 -14.91
C THR A 129 -10.70 -16.26 -15.59
N GLY A 130 -10.70 -16.02 -16.91
CA GLY A 130 -11.95 -15.97 -17.71
C GLY A 130 -12.54 -14.57 -17.89
N CYS A 131 -12.02 -13.54 -17.22
CA CYS A 131 -12.38 -12.16 -17.52
C CYS A 131 -11.72 -11.67 -18.82
N ALA A 132 -12.43 -10.91 -19.63
CA ALA A 132 -11.85 -10.32 -20.82
C ALA A 132 -10.89 -9.16 -20.47
N SER A 133 -9.81 -9.01 -21.23
CA SER A 133 -8.81 -7.95 -20.98
C SER A 133 -9.42 -6.56 -20.87
N GLY A 134 -10.37 -6.20 -21.76
CA GLY A 134 -11.03 -4.90 -21.73
C GLY A 134 -11.90 -4.67 -20.47
N GLU A 135 -12.42 -5.73 -19.85
CA GLU A 135 -13.14 -5.62 -18.57
C GLU A 135 -12.17 -5.33 -17.43
N LEU A 136 -10.99 -5.95 -17.46
CA LEU A 136 -9.94 -5.73 -16.47
C LEU A 136 -9.37 -4.30 -16.58
N ASP A 137 -9.11 -3.82 -17.79
CA ASP A 137 -8.64 -2.45 -18.03
C ASP A 137 -9.68 -1.44 -17.50
N ARG A 138 -10.96 -1.68 -17.78
CA ARG A 138 -12.04 -0.82 -17.30
C ARG A 138 -12.18 -0.84 -15.78
N ALA A 139 -12.03 -2.00 -15.16
CA ALA A 139 -12.05 -2.13 -13.71
C ALA A 139 -10.88 -1.37 -13.06
N ALA A 140 -9.68 -1.46 -13.65
CA ALA A 140 -8.50 -0.74 -13.18
C ALA A 140 -8.68 0.78 -13.26
N GLU A 141 -9.24 1.31 -14.37
CA GLU A 141 -9.58 2.74 -14.52
C GLU A 141 -10.56 3.22 -13.44
N ILE A 142 -11.64 2.46 -13.20
CA ILE A 142 -12.66 2.81 -12.20
C ILE A 142 -12.06 2.82 -10.78
N LEU A 143 -11.29 1.80 -10.43
CA LEU A 143 -10.65 1.70 -9.12
C LEU A 143 -9.62 2.80 -8.90
N SER A 144 -8.84 3.15 -9.92
CA SER A 144 -7.88 4.25 -9.86
C SER A 144 -8.57 5.60 -9.66
N GLY A 145 -9.62 5.88 -10.42
CA GLY A 145 -10.41 7.11 -10.28
C GLY A 145 -11.10 7.20 -8.90
N LEU A 146 -11.58 6.08 -8.35
CA LEU A 146 -12.14 6.02 -7.00
C LEU A 146 -11.07 6.35 -5.94
N ALA A 147 -9.88 5.76 -6.06
CA ALA A 147 -8.78 6.00 -5.13
C ALA A 147 -8.32 7.47 -5.14
N GLU A 148 -8.26 8.10 -6.31
CA GLU A 148 -7.96 9.53 -6.45
C GLU A 148 -9.06 10.41 -5.83
N GLY A 149 -10.32 10.12 -6.15
CA GLY A 149 -11.47 10.87 -5.63
C GLY A 149 -11.62 10.82 -4.10
N LEU A 150 -11.20 9.72 -3.46
CA LEU A 150 -11.21 9.58 -2.02
C LEU A 150 -10.03 10.29 -1.33
N ARG A 151 -8.89 10.48 -2.01
CA ARG A 151 -7.73 11.21 -1.47
C ARG A 151 -7.91 12.73 -1.46
N LEU A 152 -8.82 13.25 -2.28
CA LEU A 152 -9.08 14.69 -2.42
C LEU A 152 -10.11 15.24 -1.40
N ARG A 153 -10.62 14.41 -0.50
CA ARG A 153 -11.56 14.75 0.56
C ARG A 153 -10.89 14.71 1.93
#